data_bbeeb30a5169abf32692ae3f5ca38c29
#
_entry.id   bbeeb30a5169abf32692ae3f5ca38c29
#
_cell.length_a   1.000
_cell.length_b   1.000
_cell.length_c   1.000
_cell.angle_alpha   90.00
_cell.angle_beta   90.00
_cell.angle_gamma   90.00
#
_symmetry.space_group_name_H-M   'P 1'
#
loop_
_entity.id
_entity.type
_entity.pdbx_description
1 polymer ?
#
loop_
_entity_poly.entity_id
_entity_poly.type
_entity_poly.pdbx_seq_one_letter_code
_entity_poly.pdbx_strand_id
1 'polypeptide(L)'
;MIDRLTCVLCPIGCELEVERTAGGLDVGGNQCDKGPDFAAEEVLHPMRNLATSVPLEGTESQMVSLRLSGPVPRDMIFPILAEIAKLMPEPPVRRGQVLINNVLETGVDVIATRGQVLTFNIPSTGNPPLASKWENVKC
;
A
#
# COMPACT_ATOMS: atom_id res chain seq x y z
N MET A 1 28.63 11.93 -3.46
CA MET A 1 28.01 10.74 -2.84
C MET A 1 27.32 10.00 -3.95
N ILE A 2 27.69 8.75 -4.15
CA ILE A 2 27.09 7.89 -5.20
C ILE A 2 25.98 7.08 -4.54
N ASP A 3 24.76 7.25 -5.03
CA ASP A 3 23.62 6.46 -4.64
C ASP A 3 23.49 5.25 -5.59
N ARG A 4 23.27 4.05 -5.05
CA ARG A 4 23.03 2.84 -5.87
C ARG A 4 21.58 2.42 -5.78
N LEU A 5 20.95 2.26 -6.95
CA LEU A 5 19.55 1.93 -7.09
C LEU A 5 19.38 0.73 -8.04
N THR A 6 18.39 -0.13 -7.76
CA THR A 6 17.95 -1.14 -8.72
C THR A 6 16.75 -0.60 -9.50
N CYS A 7 16.87 -0.52 -10.82
CA CYS A 7 15.75 -0.13 -11.67
C CYS A 7 14.67 -1.22 -11.67
N VAL A 8 13.44 -0.85 -11.35
CA VAL A 8 12.30 -1.77 -11.25
C VAL A 8 11.28 -1.64 -12.37
N LEU A 9 11.59 -0.86 -13.42
CA LEU A 9 10.68 -0.62 -14.55
C LEU A 9 10.52 -1.84 -15.48
N CYS A 10 11.47 -2.77 -15.44
CA CYS A 10 11.41 -4.01 -16.21
C CYS A 10 12.13 -5.15 -15.45
N PRO A 11 11.94 -6.42 -15.87
CA PRO A 11 12.53 -7.57 -15.17
C PRO A 11 14.07 -7.66 -15.21
N ILE A 12 14.76 -6.85 -16.03
CA ILE A 12 16.23 -6.86 -16.15
C ILE A 12 16.89 -6.43 -14.84
N GLY A 13 16.29 -5.46 -14.12
CA GLY A 13 16.79 -5.04 -12.81
C GLY A 13 18.18 -4.41 -12.86
N CYS A 14 18.40 -3.44 -13.77
CA CYS A 14 19.69 -2.76 -13.91
C CYS A 14 20.11 -2.13 -12.58
N GLU A 15 21.37 -2.32 -12.19
CA GLU A 15 21.97 -1.57 -11.09
C GLU A 15 22.40 -0.19 -11.61
N LEU A 16 21.76 0.86 -11.10
CA LEU A 16 22.03 2.23 -11.45
C LEU A 16 22.95 2.86 -10.43
N GLU A 17 23.99 3.52 -10.88
CA GLU A 17 24.85 4.38 -10.06
C GLU A 17 24.50 5.82 -10.37
N VAL A 18 24.09 6.56 -9.35
CA VAL A 18 23.62 7.95 -9.48
C VAL A 18 24.58 8.87 -8.73
N GLU A 19 25.21 9.79 -9.43
CA GLU A 19 26.05 10.80 -8.84
C GLU A 19 25.39 12.18 -8.95
N ARG A 20 25.32 12.90 -7.82
CA ARG A 20 24.85 14.29 -7.80
C ARG A 20 25.97 15.21 -8.20
N THR A 21 25.83 15.88 -9.33
CA THR A 21 26.80 16.86 -9.86
C THR A 21 26.25 18.27 -9.76
N ALA A 22 27.08 19.28 -9.94
CA ALA A 22 26.65 20.68 -9.97
C ALA A 22 25.67 21.00 -11.11
N GLY A 23 25.63 20.16 -12.16
CA GLY A 23 24.74 20.30 -13.32
C GLY A 23 23.52 19.41 -13.33
N GLY A 24 23.31 18.58 -12.28
CA GLY A 24 22.19 17.63 -12.23
C GLY A 24 22.59 16.26 -11.69
N LEU A 25 21.95 15.21 -12.22
CA LEU A 25 22.25 13.82 -11.90
C LEU A 25 23.01 13.18 -13.06
N ASP A 26 24.10 12.52 -12.76
CA ASP A 26 24.77 11.61 -13.67
C ASP A 26 24.37 10.17 -13.31
N VAL A 27 23.87 9.41 -14.30
CA VAL A 27 23.31 8.07 -14.07
C VAL A 27 24.02 7.08 -14.98
N GLY A 28 24.70 6.12 -14.39
CA GLY A 28 25.35 5.00 -15.06
C GLY A 28 24.67 3.66 -14.78
N GLY A 29 25.05 2.62 -15.56
CA GLY A 29 24.57 1.25 -15.37
C GLY A 29 23.23 0.91 -16.04
N ASN A 30 22.56 1.88 -16.64
CA ASN A 30 21.31 1.67 -17.35
C ASN A 30 21.54 0.95 -18.70
N GLN A 31 20.61 0.04 -19.03
CA GLN A 31 20.57 -0.66 -20.33
C GLN A 31 19.54 -0.06 -21.29
N CYS A 32 18.77 0.95 -20.86
CA CYS A 32 17.79 1.65 -21.68
C CYS A 32 17.59 3.09 -21.17
N ASP A 33 16.93 3.91 -21.99
CA ASP A 33 16.72 5.34 -21.71
C ASP A 33 15.78 5.62 -20.53
N LYS A 34 15.04 4.61 -20.05
CA LYS A 34 14.13 4.75 -18.89
C LYS A 34 14.87 4.73 -17.54
N GLY A 35 16.09 4.22 -17.51
CA GLY A 35 16.88 4.12 -16.28
C GLY A 35 17.18 5.48 -15.66
N PRO A 36 17.69 6.45 -16.41
CA PRO A 36 17.93 7.81 -15.91
C PRO A 36 16.69 8.52 -15.40
N ASP A 37 15.55 8.40 -16.10
CA ASP A 37 14.27 8.98 -15.65
C ASP A 37 13.82 8.39 -14.31
N PHE A 38 13.89 7.06 -14.19
CA PHE A 38 13.58 6.37 -12.93
C PHE A 38 14.50 6.80 -11.79
N ALA A 39 15.81 6.91 -12.06
CA ALA A 39 16.78 7.34 -11.06
C ALA A 39 16.52 8.78 -10.60
N ALA A 40 16.17 9.68 -11.52
CA ALA A 40 15.85 11.06 -11.21
C ALA A 40 14.62 11.17 -10.30
N GLU A 41 13.54 10.44 -10.63
CA GLU A 41 12.33 10.40 -9.79
C GLU A 41 12.64 9.84 -8.39
N GLU A 42 13.35 8.73 -8.30
CA GLU A 42 13.62 8.05 -7.04
C GLU A 42 14.57 8.83 -6.11
N VAL A 43 15.50 9.61 -6.69
CA VAL A 43 16.48 10.39 -5.93
C VAL A 43 15.94 11.77 -5.54
N LEU A 44 15.15 12.40 -6.41
CA LEU A 44 14.67 13.76 -6.19
C LEU A 44 13.29 13.79 -5.52
N HIS A 45 12.38 12.93 -5.93
CA HIS A 45 10.98 12.92 -5.51
C HIS A 45 10.46 11.51 -5.28
N PRO A 46 11.02 10.74 -4.34
CA PRO A 46 10.60 9.36 -4.11
C PRO A 46 9.14 9.29 -3.68
N MET A 47 8.30 8.71 -4.52
CA MET A 47 6.88 8.52 -4.27
C MET A 47 6.58 7.07 -3.88
N ARG A 48 5.62 6.87 -2.98
CA ARG A 48 5.24 5.55 -2.48
C ARG A 48 3.73 5.38 -2.39
N ASN A 49 3.28 4.18 -2.69
CA ASN A 49 1.93 3.74 -2.36
C ASN A 49 1.92 3.13 -0.95
N LEU A 50 0.80 3.28 -0.26
CA LEU A 50 0.61 2.74 1.07
C LEU A 50 -0.69 1.93 1.13
N ALA A 51 -0.61 0.75 1.71
CA ALA A 51 -1.74 -0.06 2.12
C ALA A 51 -1.51 -0.56 3.55
N THR A 52 -2.57 -0.59 4.36
CA THR A 52 -2.52 -1.00 5.75
C THR A 52 -3.89 -1.52 6.20
N SER A 53 -4.04 -1.82 7.49
CA SER A 53 -5.31 -2.24 8.07
C SER A 53 -5.51 -1.59 9.43
N VAL A 54 -6.76 -1.30 9.77
CA VAL A 54 -7.16 -0.75 11.08
C VAL A 54 -8.24 -1.63 11.71
N PRO A 55 -8.35 -1.65 13.04
CA PRO A 55 -9.44 -2.36 13.71
C PRO A 55 -10.78 -1.73 13.38
N LEU A 56 -11.82 -2.59 13.31
CA LEU A 56 -13.20 -2.16 13.16
C LEU A 56 -13.81 -1.91 14.53
N GLU A 57 -14.56 -0.83 14.70
CA GLU A 57 -15.22 -0.52 15.97
C GLU A 57 -16.22 -1.61 16.37
N GLY A 58 -16.27 -1.93 17.67
CA GLY A 58 -17.16 -2.95 18.23
C GLY A 58 -16.69 -4.39 18.02
N THR A 59 -15.46 -4.61 17.51
CA THR A 59 -14.88 -5.95 17.37
C THR A 59 -13.41 -5.97 17.79
N GLU A 60 -12.97 -7.06 18.43
CA GLU A 60 -11.56 -7.26 18.77
C GLU A 60 -10.76 -7.98 17.69
N SER A 61 -11.43 -8.58 16.71
CA SER A 61 -10.81 -9.49 15.75
C SER A 61 -11.00 -9.11 14.27
N GLN A 62 -11.83 -8.10 13.98
CA GLN A 62 -12.09 -7.71 12.59
C GLN A 62 -11.27 -6.47 12.21
N MET A 63 -10.65 -6.53 11.04
CA MET A 63 -9.82 -5.47 10.49
C MET A 63 -10.39 -5.00 9.15
N VAL A 64 -10.29 -3.71 8.91
CA VAL A 64 -10.58 -3.10 7.60
C VAL A 64 -9.26 -2.81 6.90
N SER A 65 -9.13 -3.35 5.69
CA SER A 65 -7.97 -3.07 4.84
C SER A 65 -8.17 -1.75 4.11
N LEU A 66 -7.14 -0.92 4.14
CA LEU A 66 -7.12 0.44 3.60
C LEU A 66 -5.98 0.58 2.59
N ARG A 67 -6.13 1.52 1.68
CA ARG A 67 -5.06 2.01 0.82
C ARG A 67 -5.19 3.51 0.59
N LEU A 68 -4.13 4.13 0.14
CA LEU A 68 -4.20 5.47 -0.40
C LEU A 68 -4.81 5.47 -1.81
N SER A 69 -5.47 6.54 -2.19
CA SER A 69 -6.02 6.72 -3.55
C SER A 69 -4.93 6.96 -4.60
N GLY A 70 -3.77 7.44 -4.17
CA GLY A 70 -2.61 7.73 -5.02
C GLY A 70 -1.30 7.64 -4.25
N PRO A 71 -0.16 7.81 -4.93
CA PRO A 71 1.15 7.84 -4.30
C PRO A 71 1.36 9.12 -3.51
N VAL A 72 2.19 9.03 -2.47
CA VAL A 72 2.59 10.15 -1.61
C VAL A 72 4.12 10.21 -1.48
N PRO A 73 4.71 11.36 -1.14
CA PRO A 73 6.13 11.44 -0.82
C PRO A 73 6.53 10.43 0.27
N ARG A 74 7.69 9.81 0.11
CA ARG A 74 8.18 8.75 1.01
C ARG A 74 8.21 9.18 2.48
N ASP A 75 8.57 10.42 2.75
CA ASP A 75 8.65 11.00 4.10
C ASP A 75 7.28 11.17 4.75
N MET A 76 6.21 11.25 3.96
CA MET A 76 4.85 11.35 4.46
C MET A 76 4.25 10.01 4.91
N ILE A 77 4.89 8.88 4.61
CA ILE A 77 4.38 7.54 4.95
C ILE A 77 4.13 7.39 6.45
N PHE A 78 5.11 7.70 7.30
CA PHE A 78 4.95 7.56 8.75
C PHE A 78 3.96 8.55 9.36
N PRO A 79 3.97 9.86 9.00
CA PRO A 79 2.91 10.78 9.41
C PRO A 79 1.51 10.30 9.03
N ILE A 80 1.32 9.80 7.79
CA ILE A 80 0.04 9.28 7.33
C ILE A 80 -0.37 8.02 8.10
N LEU A 81 0.57 7.11 8.38
CA LEU A 81 0.31 5.93 9.21
C LEU A 81 -0.14 6.31 10.62
N ALA A 82 0.43 7.35 11.21
CA ALA A 82 0.04 7.85 12.52
C ALA A 82 -1.40 8.42 12.52
N GLU A 83 -1.83 9.08 11.44
CA GLU A 83 -3.23 9.50 11.28
C GLU A 83 -4.17 8.32 11.05
N ILE A 84 -3.79 7.37 10.21
CA ILE A 84 -4.57 6.16 9.97
C ILE A 84 -4.73 5.33 11.24
N ALA A 85 -3.71 5.25 12.08
CA ALA A 85 -3.75 4.50 13.34
C ALA A 85 -4.80 5.01 14.35
N LYS A 86 -5.28 6.24 14.19
CA LYS A 86 -6.37 6.80 15.00
C LYS A 86 -7.75 6.37 14.55
N LEU A 87 -7.86 5.76 13.37
CA LEU A 87 -9.13 5.33 12.81
C LEU A 87 -9.65 4.06 13.49
N MET A 88 -10.91 4.12 13.85
CA MET A 88 -11.73 2.97 14.25
C MET A 88 -13.08 3.10 13.53
N PRO A 89 -13.15 2.71 12.24
CA PRO A 89 -14.37 2.90 11.47
C PRO A 89 -15.51 2.05 12.00
N GLU A 90 -16.70 2.68 12.10
CA GLU A 90 -17.93 1.98 12.45
C GLU A 90 -18.43 1.11 11.30
N PRO A 91 -18.83 -0.14 11.57
CA PRO A 91 -19.46 -0.98 10.56
C PRO A 91 -20.90 -0.54 10.26
N PRO A 92 -21.40 -0.73 9.04
CA PRO A 92 -20.77 -1.38 7.91
C PRO A 92 -19.82 -0.45 7.13
N VAL A 93 -18.62 -0.93 6.81
CA VAL A 93 -17.70 -0.24 5.91
C VAL A 93 -17.89 -0.80 4.50
N ARG A 94 -17.99 0.07 3.51
CA ARG A 94 -18.15 -0.32 2.10
C ARG A 94 -16.81 -0.25 1.38
N ARG A 95 -16.61 -1.16 0.43
CA ARG A 95 -15.48 -1.09 -0.49
C ARG A 95 -15.49 0.24 -1.25
N GLY A 96 -14.34 0.93 -1.29
CA GLY A 96 -14.19 2.25 -1.91
C GLY A 96 -14.65 3.42 -1.04
N GLN A 97 -15.13 3.16 0.18
CA GLN A 97 -15.49 4.21 1.11
C GLN A 97 -14.25 5.02 1.51
N VAL A 98 -14.36 6.35 1.41
CA VAL A 98 -13.33 7.27 1.89
C VAL A 98 -13.47 7.39 3.40
N LEU A 99 -12.40 7.10 4.13
CA LEU A 99 -12.34 7.20 5.60
C LEU A 99 -11.60 8.46 6.06
N ILE A 100 -10.59 8.88 5.32
CA ILE A 100 -9.97 10.21 5.47
C ILE A 100 -9.91 10.84 4.10
N ASN A 101 -10.48 12.02 3.97
CA ASN A 101 -10.35 12.82 2.76
C ASN A 101 -9.11 13.70 2.86
N ASN A 102 -8.33 13.79 1.78
CA ASN A 102 -7.15 14.65 1.68
C ASN A 102 -6.22 14.53 2.90
N VAL A 103 -5.72 13.31 3.17
CA VAL A 103 -4.91 13.02 4.36
C VAL A 103 -3.68 13.94 4.43
N LEU A 104 -3.53 14.66 5.53
CA LEU A 104 -2.44 15.61 5.77
C LEU A 104 -2.19 16.59 4.60
N GLU A 105 -3.26 17.00 3.91
CA GLU A 105 -3.22 17.96 2.79
C GLU A 105 -2.36 17.49 1.60
N THR A 106 -2.17 16.19 1.45
CA THR A 106 -1.40 15.59 0.35
C THR A 106 -2.16 15.50 -0.97
N GLY A 107 -3.46 15.81 -0.99
CA GLY A 107 -4.34 15.60 -2.14
C GLY A 107 -4.77 14.14 -2.33
N VAL A 108 -4.44 13.26 -1.38
CA VAL A 108 -4.69 11.82 -1.45
C VAL A 108 -5.65 11.39 -0.34
N ASP A 109 -6.59 10.50 -0.68
CA ASP A 109 -7.58 9.98 0.26
C ASP A 109 -7.19 8.61 0.80
N VAL A 110 -7.65 8.28 2.01
CA VAL A 110 -7.58 6.93 2.59
C VAL A 110 -8.90 6.23 2.31
N ILE A 111 -8.86 5.14 1.56
CA ILE A 111 -10.04 4.41 1.11
C ILE A 111 -10.02 2.94 1.54
N ALA A 112 -11.21 2.40 1.86
CA ALA A 112 -11.37 0.98 2.17
C ALA A 112 -11.25 0.12 0.90
N THR A 113 -10.42 -0.93 0.96
CA THR A 113 -10.25 -1.85 -0.18
C THR A 113 -11.25 -2.99 -0.16
N ARG A 114 -11.85 -3.27 1.01
CA ARG A 114 -12.81 -4.34 1.23
C ARG A 114 -13.99 -3.81 2.05
N GLY A 115 -15.19 -4.33 1.76
CA GLY A 115 -16.36 -4.13 2.61
C GLY A 115 -16.27 -4.99 3.87
N GLN A 116 -16.67 -4.42 5.02
CA GLN A 116 -16.76 -5.14 6.30
C GLN A 116 -18.09 -4.85 6.97
N VAL A 117 -18.71 -5.91 7.46
CA VAL A 117 -19.92 -5.86 8.31
C VAL A 117 -19.59 -6.53 9.64
N LEU A 118 -20.29 -6.16 10.70
CA LEU A 118 -20.19 -6.90 11.96
C LEU A 118 -20.63 -8.36 11.71
N THR A 119 -19.68 -9.29 11.77
CA THR A 119 -19.99 -10.68 11.96
C THR A 119 -19.93 -10.93 13.45
N PHE A 120 -21.09 -11.13 14.08
CA PHE A 120 -21.11 -11.64 15.44
C PHE A 120 -20.40 -12.98 15.42
N ASN A 121 -19.34 -13.14 16.22
CA ASN A 121 -18.78 -14.45 16.49
C ASN A 121 -19.91 -15.29 17.11
N ILE A 122 -20.53 -16.13 16.31
CA ILE A 122 -21.25 -17.27 16.86
C ILE A 122 -20.14 -18.06 17.56
N PRO A 123 -20.20 -18.24 18.90
CA PRO A 123 -19.21 -19.05 19.57
C PRO A 123 -19.17 -20.39 18.85
N SER A 124 -17.99 -20.83 18.47
CA SER A 124 -17.76 -22.07 17.74
C SER A 124 -18.05 -23.26 18.69
N THR A 125 -19.31 -23.45 19.01
CA THR A 125 -19.81 -24.73 19.51
C THR A 125 -20.06 -25.61 18.30
N GLY A 126 -19.06 -26.38 17.94
CA GLY A 126 -19.16 -27.38 16.91
C GLY A 126 -18.62 -26.90 15.55
N ASN A 127 -17.35 -27.18 15.32
CA ASN A 127 -16.77 -27.27 13.98
C ASN A 127 -17.63 -28.28 13.19
N PRO A 128 -18.35 -27.89 12.11
CA PRO A 128 -18.81 -28.89 11.17
C PRO A 128 -17.55 -29.53 10.55
N PRO A 129 -17.50 -30.86 10.42
CA PRO A 129 -16.35 -31.53 9.83
C PRO A 129 -16.10 -30.98 8.42
N LEU A 130 -14.87 -30.59 8.14
CA LEU A 130 -14.36 -30.09 6.84
C LEU A 130 -14.41 -31.16 5.71
N ALA A 131 -15.17 -32.20 5.88
CA ALA A 131 -15.27 -33.34 4.97
C ALA A 131 -16.64 -33.40 4.34
N SER A 132 -16.99 -32.54 3.38
CA SER A 132 -18.02 -32.86 2.39
C SER A 132 -18.24 -31.82 1.28
N LYS A 133 -17.33 -30.86 1.06
CA LYS A 133 -17.59 -29.81 0.06
C LYS A 133 -16.71 -29.86 -1.19
N TRP A 134 -15.87 -30.86 -1.33
CA TRP A 134 -14.95 -31.00 -2.47
C TRP A 134 -15.25 -32.18 -3.41
N GLU A 135 -16.33 -32.92 -3.19
CA GLU A 135 -16.66 -34.14 -4.00
C GLU A 135 -17.36 -33.86 -5.33
N ASN A 136 -17.64 -32.62 -5.73
CA ASN A 136 -18.34 -32.31 -6.97
C ASN A 136 -17.63 -31.29 -7.87
N VAL A 137 -16.31 -31.24 -7.90
CA VAL A 137 -15.59 -30.57 -8.99
C VAL A 137 -15.11 -31.66 -9.95
N LYS A 138 -15.99 -32.04 -10.89
CA LYS A 138 -15.55 -32.75 -12.11
C LYS A 138 -14.83 -31.74 -13.01
N CYS A 139 -13.60 -32.08 -13.37
CA CYS A 139 -12.86 -31.44 -14.47
C CYS A 139 -13.60 -31.61 -15.79
#